data_0df398207582398cc6910a0f6cef489f
#
_entry.id   0df398207582398cc6910a0f6cef489f
#
_cell.length_a   1.000
_cell.length_b   1.000
_cell.length_c   1.000
_cell.angle_alpha   90.00
_cell.angle_beta   90.00
_cell.angle_gamma   90.00
#
_symmetry.space_group_name_H-M   'P 1'
#
loop_
_entity.id
_entity.type
_entity.pdbx_description
1 polymer ?
#
loop_
_entity_poly.entity_id
_entity_poly.type
_entity_poly.pdbx_seq_one_letter_code
_entity_poly.pdbx_strand_id
1 'polypeptide(L)'
;MSTFMERFSEKIQEIRDLNKPKPQDALRDSFINEITRFYEDGTEPEHASADMRYYLQTHEKRLAEKGVRIQRRYTVTPDGVKATRASNRPPYTASLSFRECESSTQFTNVSTQKILKKHKKCASIFYANILDRADSQDAEFECPNCGHRATLAVFANGCPMCGTRFQMKQLFPCVTNFYLLSQLANGKSVEKIIPIVRNVAILFALGVGTYTTVTTWGQADPHYAALLFGLGAALLAGFLGFIVFYLVFSIFFAIFMMGKMTTQAVTTADVQSAALTKNSLTKAMQRFDPEFSYDLFEGKVISLFRAIAYSEDRTNMSIYRGDPNLPELDTLIDIDYRGAMKYLNSRIQDGDNLVLLVRVYFNTTHLIKGKIVQKKEDYNMTLVKKLTAKENYGFSIHAVNCKACAASFDAMHVLQCPTCGAPYKLEEEDWVVYGLKK
;
A
#
# COMPACT_ATOMS: atom_id res chain seq x y z
N MET A 1 11.47 23.24 -31.86
CA MET A 1 12.29 22.03 -31.66
C MET A 1 13.10 22.07 -30.36
N SER A 2 13.60 23.25 -29.94
CA SER A 2 14.36 23.40 -28.66
C SER A 2 13.53 23.07 -27.43
N THR A 3 12.34 23.59 -27.31
CA THR A 3 11.44 23.36 -26.16
C THR A 3 11.01 21.90 -25.95
N PHE A 4 10.94 21.08 -26.99
CA PHE A 4 10.63 19.65 -26.88
C PHE A 4 11.85 18.88 -26.33
N MET A 5 13.04 19.18 -26.84
CA MET A 5 14.30 18.55 -26.40
C MET A 5 14.66 18.94 -24.97
N GLU A 6 14.38 20.17 -24.56
CA GLU A 6 14.56 20.64 -23.19
C GLU A 6 13.63 19.88 -22.24
N ARG A 7 12.33 19.80 -22.54
CA ARG A 7 11.35 19.03 -21.72
C ARG A 7 11.68 17.52 -21.69
N PHE A 8 12.19 16.97 -22.79
CA PHE A 8 12.61 15.57 -22.84
C PHE A 8 13.86 15.33 -21.99
N SER A 9 14.85 16.26 -22.06
CA SER A 9 16.06 16.23 -21.23
C SER A 9 15.73 16.38 -19.74
N GLU A 10 14.83 17.30 -19.37
CA GLU A 10 14.34 17.48 -18.00
C GLU A 10 13.67 16.20 -17.48
N LYS A 11 12.85 15.55 -18.30
CA LYS A 11 12.18 14.31 -17.93
C LYS A 11 13.16 13.13 -17.76
N ILE A 12 14.19 13.04 -18.61
CA ILE A 12 15.28 12.05 -18.44
C ILE A 12 16.06 12.34 -17.17
N GLN A 13 16.34 13.60 -16.87
CA GLN A 13 17.05 13.98 -15.65
C GLN A 13 16.20 13.67 -14.41
N GLU A 14 14.90 13.97 -14.45
CA GLU A 14 13.95 13.60 -13.39
C GLU A 14 13.94 12.08 -13.12
N ILE A 15 13.94 11.25 -14.19
CA ILE A 15 14.02 9.78 -14.07
C ILE A 15 15.37 9.34 -13.50
N ARG A 16 16.46 9.96 -13.90
CA ARG A 16 17.79 9.67 -13.34
C ARG A 16 17.89 10.04 -11.86
N ASP A 17 17.31 11.16 -11.47
CA ASP A 17 17.31 11.63 -10.08
C ASP A 17 16.39 10.78 -9.18
N LEU A 18 15.33 10.20 -9.73
CA LEU A 18 14.50 9.21 -9.03
C LEU A 18 15.27 7.93 -8.69
N ASN A 19 16.27 7.55 -9.50
CA ASN A 19 17.05 6.33 -9.33
C ASN A 19 18.32 6.52 -8.47
N LYS A 20 18.67 7.75 -8.10
CA LYS A 20 19.79 7.99 -7.18
C LYS A 20 19.44 7.46 -5.79
N PRO A 21 20.36 6.74 -5.11
CA PRO A 21 20.16 6.32 -3.74
C PRO A 21 19.85 7.52 -2.82
N LYS A 22 18.78 7.41 -2.05
CA LYS A 22 18.37 8.43 -1.08
C LYS A 22 18.45 7.83 0.33
N PRO A 23 18.70 8.64 1.38
CA PRO A 23 18.69 8.14 2.76
C PRO A 23 17.43 7.37 3.13
N GLN A 24 16.29 7.80 2.60
CA GLN A 24 14.99 7.16 2.80
C GLN A 24 14.90 5.73 2.20
N ASP A 25 15.77 5.39 1.24
CA ASP A 25 15.80 4.04 0.67
C ASP A 25 16.33 3.03 1.69
N ALA A 26 17.36 3.39 2.44
CA ALA A 26 17.92 2.56 3.50
C ALA A 26 16.91 2.37 4.65
N LEU A 27 16.24 3.46 5.05
CA LEU A 27 15.21 3.42 6.08
C LEU A 27 14.04 2.52 5.67
N ARG A 28 13.54 2.65 4.42
CA ARG A 28 12.48 1.78 3.89
C ARG A 28 12.89 0.31 3.95
N ASP A 29 14.11 -0.01 3.51
CA ASP A 29 14.59 -1.39 3.47
C ASP A 29 14.80 -1.96 4.89
N SER A 30 15.24 -1.13 5.87
CA SER A 30 15.24 -1.47 7.29
C SER A 30 13.83 -1.74 7.80
N PHE A 31 12.90 -0.85 7.50
CA PHE A 31 11.51 -0.96 7.94
C PHE A 31 10.82 -2.22 7.37
N ILE A 32 11.12 -2.65 6.15
CA ILE A 32 10.63 -3.92 5.59
C ILE A 32 11.04 -5.10 6.48
N ASN A 33 12.27 -5.09 7.00
CA ASN A 33 12.75 -6.13 7.90
C ASN A 33 12.10 -6.03 9.29
N GLU A 34 11.88 -4.82 9.79
CA GLU A 34 11.22 -4.58 11.08
C GLU A 34 9.76 -5.05 11.07
N ILE A 35 9.01 -4.70 10.04
CA ILE A 35 7.61 -5.13 9.94
C ILE A 35 7.50 -6.63 9.66
N THR A 36 8.51 -7.25 9.04
CA THR A 36 8.58 -8.71 8.91
C THR A 36 8.76 -9.36 10.27
N ARG A 37 9.70 -8.86 11.10
CA ARG A 37 9.92 -9.33 12.48
C ARG A 37 8.67 -9.14 13.33
N PHE A 38 8.00 -8.00 13.23
CA PHE A 38 6.74 -7.78 13.94
C PHE A 38 5.73 -8.91 13.68
N TYR A 39 5.53 -9.32 12.44
CA TYR A 39 4.62 -10.43 12.11
C TYR A 39 5.19 -11.82 12.44
N GLU A 40 6.48 -11.98 12.67
CA GLU A 40 7.10 -13.25 13.04
C GLU A 40 7.09 -13.47 14.58
N ASP A 41 7.49 -12.48 15.35
CA ASP A 41 7.75 -12.60 16.80
C ASP A 41 7.11 -11.50 17.67
N GLY A 42 6.43 -10.50 17.08
CA GLY A 42 5.79 -9.41 17.81
C GLY A 42 6.73 -8.25 18.15
N THR A 43 7.99 -8.26 17.69
CA THR A 43 8.93 -7.15 17.94
C THR A 43 8.42 -5.86 17.31
N GLU A 44 8.18 -4.82 18.12
CA GLU A 44 7.70 -3.53 17.64
C GLU A 44 8.70 -2.91 16.64
N PRO A 45 8.20 -2.38 15.49
CA PRO A 45 9.05 -1.69 14.53
C PRO A 45 9.62 -0.40 15.13
N GLU A 46 10.94 -0.26 15.08
CA GLU A 46 11.65 0.89 15.66
C GLU A 46 11.28 2.20 14.96
N HIS A 47 11.22 2.17 13.63
CA HIS A 47 10.93 3.34 12.81
C HIS A 47 9.44 3.58 12.55
N ALA A 48 8.53 2.84 13.16
CA ALA A 48 7.10 3.09 13.06
C ALA A 48 6.70 4.35 13.83
N SER A 49 5.83 5.19 13.25
CA SER A 49 5.19 6.29 13.96
C SER A 49 4.32 5.79 15.13
N ALA A 50 3.98 6.66 16.08
CA ALA A 50 3.10 6.30 17.19
C ALA A 50 1.73 5.81 16.71
N ASP A 51 1.13 6.48 15.74
CA ASP A 51 -0.15 6.08 15.15
C ASP A 51 -0.06 4.71 14.46
N MET A 52 1.09 4.42 13.81
CA MET A 52 1.31 3.11 13.19
C MET A 52 1.44 2.01 14.24
N ARG A 53 2.22 2.23 15.29
CA ARG A 53 2.35 1.25 16.39
C ARG A 53 1.00 0.95 17.02
N TYR A 54 0.18 1.97 17.24
CA TYR A 54 -1.17 1.79 17.76
C TYR A 54 -2.02 0.86 16.88
N TYR A 55 -2.11 1.12 15.58
CA TYR A 55 -2.93 0.25 14.74
C TYR A 55 -2.35 -1.17 14.60
N LEU A 56 -1.02 -1.34 14.63
CA LEU A 56 -0.40 -2.67 14.64
C LEU A 56 -0.75 -3.44 15.90
N GLN A 57 -0.65 -2.83 17.07
CA GLN A 57 -1.05 -3.42 18.35
C GLN A 57 -2.55 -3.74 18.40
N THR A 58 -3.39 -2.82 17.91
CA THR A 58 -4.84 -3.04 17.82
C THR A 58 -5.17 -4.19 16.87
N HIS A 59 -4.44 -4.31 15.77
CA HIS A 59 -4.56 -5.44 14.84
C HIS A 59 -4.18 -6.78 15.49
N GLU A 60 -3.05 -6.83 16.19
CA GLU A 60 -2.64 -8.04 16.95
C GLU A 60 -3.69 -8.44 17.99
N LYS A 61 -4.18 -7.46 18.77
CA LYS A 61 -5.24 -7.70 19.75
C LYS A 61 -6.48 -8.32 19.10
N ARG A 62 -6.94 -7.72 18.01
CA ARG A 62 -8.07 -8.24 17.24
C ARG A 62 -7.84 -9.65 16.72
N LEU A 63 -6.66 -9.95 16.20
CA LEU A 63 -6.31 -11.29 15.75
C LEU A 63 -6.33 -12.31 16.90
N ALA A 64 -5.80 -11.95 18.05
CA ALA A 64 -5.81 -12.79 19.25
C ALA A 64 -7.23 -13.08 19.73
N GLU A 65 -8.12 -12.07 19.76
CA GLU A 65 -9.54 -12.23 20.12
C GLU A 65 -10.29 -13.15 19.15
N LYS A 66 -9.94 -13.11 17.85
CA LYS A 66 -10.50 -14.02 16.83
C LYS A 66 -9.81 -15.39 16.79
N GLY A 67 -8.80 -15.65 17.65
CA GLY A 67 -8.06 -16.90 17.70
C GLY A 67 -7.27 -17.20 16.43
N VAL A 68 -6.81 -16.16 15.73
CA VAL A 68 -6.04 -16.26 14.49
C VAL A 68 -4.68 -15.61 14.67
N ARG A 69 -3.64 -16.24 14.15
CA ARG A 69 -2.29 -15.66 14.01
C ARG A 69 -2.00 -15.43 12.54
N ILE A 70 -1.48 -14.24 12.21
CA ILE A 70 -0.93 -13.94 10.89
C ILE A 70 0.59 -14.02 10.97
N GLN A 71 1.19 -14.74 10.04
CA GLN A 71 2.61 -14.69 9.75
C GLN A 71 2.79 -14.08 8.37
N ARG A 72 3.53 -12.99 8.28
CA ARG A 72 3.72 -12.25 7.04
C ARG A 72 5.20 -11.96 6.86
N ARG A 73 5.72 -12.32 5.70
CA ARG A 73 7.13 -12.11 5.38
C ARG A 73 7.26 -11.32 4.10
N TYR A 74 8.14 -10.35 4.14
CA TYR A 74 8.53 -9.53 3.01
C TYR A 74 10.01 -9.75 2.71
N THR A 75 10.34 -10.07 1.47
CA THR A 75 11.72 -10.29 1.03
C THR A 75 12.02 -9.32 -0.11
N VAL A 76 12.95 -8.41 0.11
CA VAL A 76 13.37 -7.43 -0.91
C VAL A 76 13.94 -8.16 -2.12
N THR A 77 13.49 -7.76 -3.32
CA THR A 77 14.07 -8.23 -4.59
C THR A 77 15.36 -7.42 -4.84
N PRO A 78 16.56 -8.05 -4.92
CA PRO A 78 17.84 -7.32 -5.01
C PRO A 78 17.87 -6.30 -6.15
N ASP A 79 17.54 -6.72 -7.37
CA ASP A 79 17.54 -5.91 -8.59
C ASP A 79 16.14 -5.38 -8.95
N GLY A 80 15.21 -5.41 -7.97
CA GLY A 80 13.83 -4.98 -8.16
C GLY A 80 13.68 -3.47 -8.28
N VAL A 81 12.54 -3.07 -8.83
CA VAL A 81 12.19 -1.65 -9.01
C VAL A 81 12.14 -0.94 -7.66
N LYS A 82 12.75 0.22 -7.58
CA LYS A 82 12.73 1.11 -6.41
C LYS A 82 12.70 2.56 -6.85
N ALA A 83 12.02 3.40 -6.10
CA ALA A 83 12.14 4.85 -6.22
C ALA A 83 11.63 5.53 -4.94
N THR A 84 12.10 6.76 -4.73
CA THR A 84 11.64 7.62 -3.64
C THR A 84 11.34 9.01 -4.18
N ARG A 85 10.09 9.44 -3.98
CA ARG A 85 9.65 10.80 -4.25
C ARG A 85 9.58 11.55 -2.93
N ALA A 86 10.38 12.58 -2.78
CA ALA A 86 10.37 13.46 -1.62
C ALA A 86 9.62 14.76 -1.92
N SER A 87 8.89 15.27 -0.92
CA SER A 87 8.27 16.58 -0.92
C SER A 87 8.78 17.33 0.31
N ASN A 88 9.45 18.44 0.07
CA ASN A 88 10.02 19.24 1.16
C ASN A 88 8.96 20.20 1.70
N ARG A 89 8.67 20.10 2.98
CA ARG A 89 7.68 20.89 3.72
C ARG A 89 8.29 21.32 5.07
N PRO A 90 9.17 22.30 5.08
CA PRO A 90 9.87 22.70 6.31
C PRO A 90 8.91 22.86 7.50
N PRO A 91 9.24 22.34 8.68
CA PRO A 91 10.50 21.65 9.03
C PRO A 91 10.57 20.17 8.60
N TYR A 92 9.55 19.64 7.91
CA TYR A 92 9.45 18.22 7.54
C TYR A 92 9.81 17.98 6.09
N THR A 93 10.36 16.81 5.84
CA THR A 93 10.47 16.21 4.51
C THR A 93 9.63 14.94 4.49
N ALA A 94 8.58 14.96 3.67
CA ALA A 94 7.71 13.81 3.47
C ALA A 94 8.12 13.06 2.20
N SER A 95 8.21 11.74 2.27
CA SER A 95 8.64 10.91 1.14
C SER A 95 7.71 9.73 0.96
N LEU A 96 7.33 9.46 -0.30
CA LEU A 96 6.76 8.19 -0.71
C LEU A 96 7.88 7.35 -1.33
N SER A 97 8.27 6.31 -0.62
CA SER A 97 9.32 5.38 -1.06
C SER A 97 8.71 4.03 -1.39
N PHE A 98 9.14 3.40 -2.48
CA PHE A 98 8.68 2.07 -2.83
C PHE A 98 9.80 1.13 -3.25
N ARG A 99 9.57 -0.15 -3.04
CA ARG A 99 10.50 -1.24 -3.34
C ARG A 99 9.76 -2.48 -3.80
N GLU A 100 10.27 -3.12 -4.85
CA GLU A 100 9.81 -4.45 -5.24
C GLU A 100 10.26 -5.49 -4.21
N CYS A 101 9.32 -6.32 -3.78
CA CYS A 101 9.55 -7.39 -2.82
C CYS A 101 8.70 -8.63 -3.16
N GLU A 102 9.10 -9.79 -2.66
CA GLU A 102 8.23 -10.95 -2.56
C GLU A 102 7.49 -10.91 -1.22
N SER A 103 6.17 -11.07 -1.26
CA SER A 103 5.34 -11.16 -0.05
C SER A 103 4.74 -12.54 0.10
N SER A 104 4.67 -13.04 1.32
CA SER A 104 3.93 -14.26 1.66
C SER A 104 3.16 -14.05 2.95
N THR A 105 1.94 -14.60 3.02
CA THR A 105 1.07 -14.47 4.21
C THR A 105 0.49 -15.83 4.55
N GLN A 106 0.49 -16.18 5.84
CA GLN A 106 -0.11 -17.40 6.35
C GLN A 106 -1.01 -17.05 7.54
N PHE A 107 -2.23 -17.56 7.52
CA PHE A 107 -3.20 -17.47 8.61
C PHE A 107 -3.27 -18.83 9.31
N THR A 108 -3.10 -18.83 10.63
CA THR A 108 -3.10 -20.05 11.45
C THR A 108 -4.09 -19.87 12.60
N ASN A 109 -4.88 -20.89 12.88
CA ASN A 109 -5.70 -20.92 14.08
C ASN A 109 -4.81 -21.16 15.30
N VAL A 110 -4.94 -20.31 16.33
CA VAL A 110 -4.05 -20.33 17.51
C VAL A 110 -4.24 -21.59 18.33
N SER A 111 -5.49 -22.03 18.56
CA SER A 111 -5.80 -23.16 19.43
C SER A 111 -5.47 -24.52 18.80
N THR A 112 -5.75 -24.66 17.49
CA THR A 112 -5.57 -25.95 16.78
C THR A 112 -4.26 -26.03 16.02
N GLN A 113 -3.49 -24.95 15.91
CA GLN A 113 -2.29 -24.81 15.08
C GLN A 113 -2.52 -25.14 13.60
N LYS A 114 -3.79 -25.21 13.17
CA LYS A 114 -4.16 -25.52 11.80
C LYS A 114 -3.97 -24.29 10.91
N ILE A 115 -3.32 -24.50 9.76
CA ILE A 115 -3.24 -23.47 8.72
C ILE A 115 -4.64 -23.29 8.10
N LEU A 116 -5.22 -22.11 8.30
CA LEU A 116 -6.52 -21.73 7.74
C LEU A 116 -6.39 -21.31 6.28
N LYS A 117 -5.34 -20.54 5.96
CA LYS A 117 -5.03 -20.11 4.60
C LYS A 117 -3.55 -19.75 4.46
N LYS A 118 -2.98 -20.07 3.32
CA LYS A 118 -1.61 -19.68 2.97
C LYS A 118 -1.58 -19.08 1.58
N HIS A 119 -1.05 -17.86 1.49
CA HIS A 119 -0.70 -17.22 0.22
C HIS A 119 0.74 -17.56 -0.10
N LYS A 120 0.97 -18.11 -1.29
CA LYS A 120 2.32 -18.37 -1.78
C LYS A 120 3.02 -17.03 -2.03
N LYS A 121 4.34 -17.06 -2.10
CA LYS A 121 5.15 -15.91 -2.48
C LYS A 121 4.64 -15.29 -3.78
N CYS A 122 4.33 -14.02 -3.75
CA CYS A 122 3.94 -13.22 -4.91
C CYS A 122 4.79 -11.96 -4.99
N ALA A 123 5.12 -11.56 -6.22
CA ALA A 123 5.76 -10.28 -6.46
C ALA A 123 4.80 -9.14 -6.08
N SER A 124 5.29 -8.21 -5.31
CA SER A 124 4.54 -7.07 -4.78
C SER A 124 5.43 -5.84 -4.76
N ILE A 125 4.83 -4.67 -4.74
CA ILE A 125 5.54 -3.42 -4.49
C ILE A 125 5.15 -2.97 -3.08
N PHE A 126 6.16 -2.84 -2.24
CA PHE A 126 6.02 -2.28 -0.90
C PHE A 126 6.16 -0.76 -0.97
N TYR A 127 5.16 -0.04 -0.50
CA TYR A 127 5.14 1.41 -0.37
C TYR A 127 5.26 1.79 1.08
N ALA A 128 6.10 2.79 1.37
CA ALA A 128 6.25 3.39 2.68
C ALA A 128 6.16 4.91 2.59
N ASN A 129 5.32 5.50 3.42
CA ASN A 129 5.29 6.95 3.65
C ASN A 129 6.26 7.25 4.79
N ILE A 130 7.33 7.96 4.47
CA ILE A 130 8.40 8.31 5.40
C ILE A 130 8.29 9.80 5.70
N LEU A 131 8.30 10.13 6.97
CA LEU A 131 8.38 11.50 7.45
C LEU A 131 9.73 11.69 8.14
N ASP A 132 10.46 12.69 7.69
CA ASP A 132 11.73 13.11 8.26
C ASP A 132 11.65 14.57 8.68
N ARG A 133 12.50 14.97 9.61
CA ARG A 133 12.60 16.34 10.09
C ARG A 133 14.06 16.76 10.11
N ALA A 134 14.39 17.81 9.39
CA ALA A 134 15.78 18.25 9.19
C ALA A 134 16.50 18.63 10.48
N ASP A 135 15.75 19.00 11.52
CA ASP A 135 16.23 19.49 12.80
C ASP A 135 16.02 18.49 13.96
N SER A 136 15.80 17.20 13.64
CA SER A 136 15.19 16.24 14.57
C SER A 136 16.01 15.88 15.81
N GLN A 137 17.33 16.03 15.79
CA GLN A 137 18.17 15.63 16.93
C GLN A 137 18.68 16.80 17.77
N ASP A 138 18.97 17.92 17.15
CA ASP A 138 19.60 19.08 17.80
C ASP A 138 18.64 20.28 17.96
N ALA A 139 17.40 20.18 17.43
CA ALA A 139 16.44 21.28 17.55
C ALA A 139 16.01 21.50 19.00
N GLU A 140 16.07 22.75 19.44
CA GLU A 140 15.51 23.17 20.72
C GLU A 140 13.99 23.32 20.60
N PHE A 141 13.30 22.72 21.54
CA PHE A 141 11.85 22.83 21.71
C PHE A 141 11.55 23.59 22.99
N GLU A 142 10.45 24.29 23.01
CA GLU A 142 9.97 25.00 24.19
C GLU A 142 8.90 24.14 24.89
N CYS A 143 9.09 23.93 26.20
CA CYS A 143 8.11 23.22 27.00
C CYS A 143 6.80 24.03 27.03
N PRO A 144 5.66 23.48 26.56
CA PRO A 144 4.40 24.25 26.53
C PRO A 144 3.85 24.60 27.92
N ASN A 145 4.35 23.93 28.97
CA ASN A 145 3.88 24.20 30.35
C ASN A 145 4.71 25.25 31.05
N CYS A 146 6.05 25.30 30.88
CA CYS A 146 6.90 26.20 31.62
C CYS A 146 7.85 27.05 30.76
N GLY A 147 7.81 26.96 29.45
CA GLY A 147 8.68 27.70 28.53
C GLY A 147 10.14 27.24 28.49
N HIS A 148 10.53 26.21 29.25
CA HIS A 148 11.90 25.72 29.24
C HIS A 148 12.28 25.18 27.85
N ARG A 149 13.47 25.56 27.35
CA ARG A 149 13.99 25.13 26.06
C ARG A 149 15.02 24.03 26.26
N ALA A 150 14.85 22.95 25.53
CA ALA A 150 15.78 21.84 25.51
C ALA A 150 15.61 21.03 24.20
N THR A 151 16.54 20.13 23.92
CA THR A 151 16.46 19.24 22.76
C THR A 151 15.39 18.16 22.94
N LEU A 152 14.96 17.57 21.84
CA LEU A 152 13.99 16.48 21.83
C LEU A 152 14.43 15.30 22.70
N ALA A 153 15.73 14.99 22.68
CA ALA A 153 16.32 13.92 23.49
C ALA A 153 16.16 14.16 25.01
N VAL A 154 16.26 15.41 25.46
CA VAL A 154 16.04 15.79 26.85
C VAL A 154 14.56 15.64 27.22
N PHE A 155 13.66 16.11 26.36
CA PHE A 155 12.21 16.02 26.60
C PHE A 155 11.66 14.61 26.49
N ALA A 156 12.36 13.66 25.85
CA ALA A 156 11.95 12.25 25.80
C ALA A 156 11.77 11.64 27.21
N ASN A 157 12.49 12.15 28.20
CA ASN A 157 12.38 11.76 29.61
C ASN A 157 11.45 12.67 30.43
N GLY A 158 10.84 13.67 29.81
CA GLY A 158 10.05 14.72 30.46
C GLY A 158 10.82 16.04 30.62
N CYS A 159 10.09 17.10 30.88
CA CYS A 159 10.70 18.41 31.09
C CYS A 159 11.53 18.41 32.39
N PRO A 160 12.83 18.76 32.35
CA PRO A 160 13.68 18.74 33.51
C PRO A 160 13.33 19.84 34.55
N MET A 161 12.58 20.88 34.12
CA MET A 161 12.21 22.00 34.98
C MET A 161 10.86 21.81 35.68
N CYS A 162 9.82 21.37 34.97
CA CYS A 162 8.47 21.25 35.54
C CYS A 162 7.97 19.81 35.65
N GLY A 163 8.75 18.82 35.25
CA GLY A 163 8.38 17.39 35.31
C GLY A 163 7.30 16.98 34.34
N THR A 164 6.80 17.88 33.46
CA THR A 164 5.81 17.53 32.48
C THR A 164 6.34 16.42 31.57
N ARG A 165 5.65 15.29 31.56
CA ARG A 165 6.02 14.15 30.69
C ARG A 165 5.38 14.34 29.33
N PHE A 166 6.20 14.26 28.31
CA PHE A 166 5.78 14.28 26.91
C PHE A 166 5.74 12.85 26.40
N GLN A 167 4.67 12.48 25.71
CA GLN A 167 4.61 11.19 25.00
C GLN A 167 5.33 11.32 23.65
N MET A 168 6.59 11.77 23.69
CA MET A 168 7.41 11.97 22.49
C MET A 168 8.09 10.67 22.06
N LYS A 169 7.32 9.69 21.60
CA LYS A 169 7.87 8.49 20.96
C LYS A 169 8.08 8.63 19.45
N GLN A 170 7.81 9.78 18.88
CA GLN A 170 8.08 10.04 17.47
C GLN A 170 9.51 10.54 17.28
N LEU A 171 10.42 9.60 17.14
CA LEU A 171 11.75 9.90 16.63
C LEU A 171 11.67 9.97 15.10
N PHE A 172 12.25 11.00 14.52
CA PHE A 172 12.42 11.12 13.08
C PHE A 172 13.80 10.58 12.67
N PRO A 173 13.92 9.98 11.50
CA PRO A 173 12.85 9.71 10.53
C PRO A 173 11.94 8.56 10.96
N CYS A 174 10.65 8.62 10.61
CA CYS A 174 9.69 7.57 10.91
C CYS A 174 8.83 7.21 9.69
N VAL A 175 8.31 5.97 9.69
CA VAL A 175 7.34 5.50 8.71
C VAL A 175 5.93 5.71 9.27
N THR A 176 5.14 6.52 8.60
CA THR A 176 3.78 6.88 9.04
C THR A 176 2.71 5.93 8.52
N ASN A 177 2.97 5.31 7.37
CA ASN A 177 2.09 4.31 6.78
C ASN A 177 2.85 3.41 5.80
N PHE A 178 2.36 2.19 5.61
CA PHE A 178 2.80 1.30 4.54
C PHE A 178 1.64 0.52 3.95
N TYR A 179 1.80 0.11 2.70
CA TYR A 179 0.87 -0.78 2.02
C TYR A 179 1.58 -1.56 0.89
N LEU A 180 0.96 -2.66 0.47
CA LEU A 180 1.47 -3.46 -0.63
C LEU A 180 0.52 -3.41 -1.81
N LEU A 181 1.10 -3.28 -2.99
CA LEU A 181 0.39 -3.49 -4.24
C LEU A 181 0.89 -4.79 -4.87
N SER A 182 0.02 -5.80 -4.94
CA SER A 182 0.33 -7.04 -5.64
C SER A 182 0.49 -6.75 -7.12
N GLN A 183 1.60 -7.16 -7.74
CA GLN A 183 1.75 -7.08 -9.18
C GLN A 183 0.76 -8.04 -9.85
N LEU A 184 -0.15 -7.49 -10.64
CA LEU A 184 -1.25 -8.21 -11.28
C LEU A 184 -0.80 -9.12 -12.45
N ALA A 185 0.43 -8.98 -12.92
CA ALA A 185 0.98 -9.76 -14.03
C ALA A 185 2.38 -10.27 -13.70
N ASN A 186 2.48 -11.51 -13.27
CA ASN A 186 3.76 -12.21 -13.30
C ASN A 186 4.16 -12.47 -14.75
N GLY A 187 5.15 -11.76 -15.28
CA GLY A 187 5.81 -12.04 -16.55
C GLY A 187 6.32 -13.50 -16.66
N LYS A 188 6.57 -14.13 -15.52
CA LYS A 188 6.91 -15.57 -15.38
C LYS A 188 5.87 -16.54 -15.95
N SER A 189 4.62 -16.12 -16.17
CA SER A 189 3.62 -16.99 -16.82
C SER A 189 3.85 -17.10 -18.33
N VAL A 190 4.36 -16.07 -18.96
CA VAL A 190 4.68 -16.05 -20.40
C VAL A 190 5.94 -16.86 -20.68
N GLU A 191 6.97 -16.74 -19.83
CA GLU A 191 8.22 -17.52 -19.97
C GLU A 191 8.01 -19.03 -19.90
N LYS A 192 7.01 -19.51 -19.16
CA LYS A 192 6.69 -20.95 -19.05
C LYS A 192 5.93 -21.49 -20.27
N ILE A 193 5.27 -20.64 -21.04
CA ILE A 193 4.46 -21.03 -22.18
C ILE A 193 5.30 -21.18 -23.44
N ILE A 194 6.34 -20.34 -23.61
CA ILE A 194 7.25 -20.39 -24.77
C ILE A 194 7.84 -21.80 -25.01
N PRO A 195 8.41 -22.50 -23.99
CA PRO A 195 8.95 -23.84 -24.21
C PRO A 195 7.88 -24.88 -24.57
N ILE A 196 6.65 -24.73 -24.08
CA ILE A 196 5.55 -25.64 -24.44
C ILE A 196 5.17 -25.47 -25.91
N VAL A 197 5.02 -24.22 -26.35
CA VAL A 197 4.73 -23.89 -27.77
C VAL A 197 5.82 -24.42 -28.69
N ARG A 198 7.08 -24.21 -28.33
CA ARG A 198 8.24 -24.73 -29.08
C ARG A 198 8.22 -26.23 -29.19
N ASN A 199 7.98 -26.96 -28.10
CA ASN A 199 8.00 -28.41 -28.08
C ASN A 199 6.86 -29.01 -28.93
N VAL A 200 5.65 -28.39 -28.88
CA VAL A 200 4.52 -28.82 -29.74
C VAL A 200 4.84 -28.59 -31.23
N ALA A 201 5.45 -27.45 -31.57
CA ALA A 201 5.86 -27.18 -32.96
C ALA A 201 6.91 -28.18 -33.48
N ILE A 202 7.88 -28.56 -32.64
CA ILE A 202 8.88 -29.58 -32.98
C ILE A 202 8.21 -30.93 -33.21
N LEU A 203 7.30 -31.39 -32.35
CA LEU A 203 6.58 -32.67 -32.51
C LEU A 203 5.74 -32.68 -33.79
N PHE A 204 5.08 -31.56 -34.10
CA PHE A 204 4.31 -31.42 -35.35
C PHE A 204 5.22 -31.47 -36.58
N ALA A 205 6.35 -30.79 -36.59
CA ALA A 205 7.33 -30.84 -37.66
C ALA A 205 7.88 -32.22 -37.89
N LEU A 206 8.24 -32.96 -36.84
CA LEU A 206 8.70 -34.36 -36.94
C LEU A 206 7.59 -35.28 -37.49
N GLY A 207 6.34 -35.10 -37.07
CA GLY A 207 5.19 -35.85 -37.57
C GLY A 207 4.97 -35.67 -39.08
N VAL A 208 5.01 -34.42 -39.56
CA VAL A 208 4.86 -34.12 -40.99
C VAL A 208 6.06 -34.64 -41.79
N GLY A 209 7.28 -34.48 -41.28
CA GLY A 209 8.49 -34.96 -41.92
C GLY A 209 8.51 -36.49 -42.07
N THR A 210 8.14 -37.22 -41.03
CA THR A 210 8.05 -38.68 -41.08
C THR A 210 6.96 -39.15 -42.04
N TYR A 211 5.78 -38.51 -41.99
CA TYR A 211 4.67 -38.85 -42.91
C TYR A 211 5.08 -38.63 -44.36
N THR A 212 5.67 -37.51 -44.73
CA THR A 212 6.11 -37.21 -46.09
C THR A 212 7.22 -38.16 -46.55
N THR A 213 8.19 -38.48 -45.68
CA THR A 213 9.24 -39.48 -46.02
C THR A 213 8.65 -40.83 -46.32
N VAL A 214 7.71 -41.34 -45.48
CA VAL A 214 7.09 -42.66 -45.66
C VAL A 214 6.25 -42.71 -46.95
N THR A 215 5.46 -41.67 -47.23
CA THR A 215 4.60 -41.63 -48.42
C THR A 215 5.36 -41.51 -49.74
N THR A 216 6.52 -40.87 -49.74
CA THR A 216 7.35 -40.69 -50.95
C THR A 216 8.41 -41.77 -51.13
N TRP A 217 8.65 -42.65 -50.13
CA TRP A 217 9.71 -43.65 -50.12
C TRP A 217 9.66 -44.63 -51.34
N GLY A 218 8.48 -45.09 -51.71
CA GLY A 218 8.27 -46.00 -52.83
C GLY A 218 8.30 -45.31 -54.18
N GLN A 219 8.30 -44.00 -54.27
CA GLN A 219 8.26 -43.23 -55.51
C GLN A 219 9.56 -42.54 -55.85
N ALA A 220 10.50 -42.44 -54.91
CA ALA A 220 11.75 -41.75 -55.05
C ALA A 220 12.90 -42.68 -55.39
N ASP A 221 13.57 -42.45 -56.52
CA ASP A 221 14.80 -43.12 -56.89
C ASP A 221 15.86 -42.06 -57.24
N PRO A 222 16.92 -41.99 -56.50
CA PRO A 222 17.34 -42.83 -55.36
C PRO A 222 16.60 -42.50 -54.05
N HIS A 223 16.49 -43.50 -53.15
CA HIS A 223 15.72 -43.38 -51.87
C HIS A 223 16.17 -42.26 -50.95
N TYR A 224 17.42 -41.78 -51.04
CA TYR A 224 17.86 -40.62 -50.27
C TYR A 224 17.08 -39.34 -50.65
N ALA A 225 16.50 -39.26 -51.85
CA ALA A 225 15.66 -38.14 -52.27
C ALA A 225 14.40 -38.06 -51.41
N ALA A 226 13.80 -39.19 -50.99
CA ALA A 226 12.66 -39.23 -50.08
C ALA A 226 13.01 -38.63 -48.69
N LEU A 227 14.23 -38.91 -48.20
CA LEU A 227 14.71 -38.32 -46.94
C LEU A 227 14.90 -36.80 -47.04
N LEU A 228 15.45 -36.31 -48.16
CA LEU A 228 15.60 -34.88 -48.39
C LEU A 228 14.25 -34.15 -48.51
N PHE A 229 13.28 -34.77 -49.21
CA PHE A 229 11.91 -34.25 -49.29
C PHE A 229 11.23 -34.25 -47.94
N GLY A 230 11.38 -35.31 -47.12
CA GLY A 230 10.85 -35.38 -45.76
C GLY A 230 11.48 -34.33 -44.85
N LEU A 231 12.78 -34.10 -44.94
CA LEU A 231 13.47 -33.06 -44.17
C LEU A 231 12.99 -31.64 -44.55
N GLY A 232 12.87 -31.39 -45.88
CA GLY A 232 12.35 -30.13 -46.39
C GLY A 232 10.91 -29.86 -45.93
N ALA A 233 10.06 -30.91 -46.04
CA ALA A 233 8.69 -30.83 -45.56
C ALA A 233 8.59 -30.62 -44.04
N ALA A 234 9.47 -31.27 -43.26
CA ALA A 234 9.54 -31.09 -41.82
C ALA A 234 9.92 -29.63 -41.44
N LEU A 235 10.91 -29.07 -42.12
CA LEU A 235 11.34 -27.69 -41.89
C LEU A 235 10.23 -26.69 -42.26
N LEU A 236 9.60 -26.88 -43.42
CA LEU A 236 8.53 -25.99 -43.89
C LEU A 236 7.27 -26.11 -43.00
N ALA A 237 6.87 -27.33 -42.66
CA ALA A 237 5.74 -27.56 -41.77
C ALA A 237 6.01 -27.10 -40.35
N GLY A 238 7.25 -27.25 -39.86
CA GLY A 238 7.67 -26.73 -38.55
C GLY A 238 7.58 -25.21 -38.50
N PHE A 239 8.04 -24.53 -39.53
CA PHE A 239 8.00 -23.08 -39.65
C PHE A 239 6.55 -22.56 -39.78
N LEU A 240 5.78 -23.09 -40.69
CA LEU A 240 4.36 -22.72 -40.91
C LEU A 240 3.49 -23.11 -39.69
N GLY A 241 3.70 -24.31 -39.17
CA GLY A 241 3.00 -24.76 -37.96
C GLY A 241 3.30 -23.90 -36.73
N PHE A 242 4.55 -23.46 -36.56
CA PHE A 242 4.93 -22.52 -35.50
C PHE A 242 4.20 -21.19 -35.66
N ILE A 243 4.17 -20.63 -36.89
CA ILE A 243 3.46 -19.37 -37.16
C ILE A 243 1.97 -19.50 -36.88
N VAL A 244 1.32 -20.53 -37.42
CA VAL A 244 -0.13 -20.74 -37.22
C VAL A 244 -0.46 -21.02 -35.77
N PHE A 245 0.31 -21.87 -35.10
CA PHE A 245 0.11 -22.15 -33.68
C PHE A 245 0.35 -20.91 -32.81
N TYR A 246 1.38 -20.11 -33.12
CA TYR A 246 1.66 -18.85 -32.44
C TYR A 246 0.51 -17.85 -32.63
N LEU A 247 -0.04 -17.73 -33.84
CA LEU A 247 -1.18 -16.84 -34.10
C LEU A 247 -2.44 -17.32 -33.37
N VAL A 248 -2.79 -18.59 -33.48
CA VAL A 248 -3.95 -19.19 -32.82
C VAL A 248 -3.80 -19.08 -31.30
N PHE A 249 -2.60 -19.40 -30.80
CA PHE A 249 -2.31 -19.27 -29.39
C PHE A 249 -2.35 -17.79 -28.90
N SER A 250 -1.83 -16.87 -29.70
CA SER A 250 -1.90 -15.43 -29.39
C SER A 250 -3.34 -14.93 -29.35
N ILE A 251 -4.19 -15.39 -30.27
CA ILE A 251 -5.62 -15.07 -30.28
C ILE A 251 -6.31 -15.69 -29.05
N PHE A 252 -6.05 -16.97 -28.79
CA PHE A 252 -6.64 -17.66 -27.63
C PHE A 252 -6.15 -17.07 -26.30
N PHE A 253 -4.87 -16.71 -26.21
CA PHE A 253 -4.29 -16.02 -25.07
C PHE A 253 -4.86 -14.60 -24.91
N ALA A 254 -5.06 -13.87 -26.02
CA ALA A 254 -5.71 -12.57 -26.00
C ALA A 254 -7.18 -12.69 -25.54
N ILE A 255 -7.93 -13.67 -26.03
CA ILE A 255 -9.32 -13.94 -25.60
C ILE A 255 -9.36 -14.39 -24.14
N PHE A 256 -8.45 -15.27 -23.70
CA PHE A 256 -8.33 -15.71 -22.31
C PHE A 256 -7.92 -14.58 -21.39
N MET A 257 -6.98 -13.72 -21.82
CA MET A 257 -6.59 -12.51 -21.08
C MET A 257 -7.70 -11.46 -21.12
N MET A 258 -8.45 -11.29 -22.22
CA MET A 258 -9.65 -10.47 -22.26
C MET A 258 -10.74 -11.02 -21.33
N GLY A 259 -10.97 -12.32 -21.28
CA GLY A 259 -11.92 -12.95 -20.35
C GLY A 259 -11.50 -12.78 -18.88
N LYS A 260 -10.21 -12.88 -18.58
CA LYS A 260 -9.67 -12.51 -17.25
C LYS A 260 -9.66 -11.01 -17.03
N MET A 261 -9.38 -10.20 -18.05
CA MET A 261 -9.45 -8.73 -17.97
C MET A 261 -10.88 -8.24 -17.82
N THR A 262 -11.91 -8.89 -18.35
CA THR A 262 -13.31 -8.45 -18.13
C THR A 262 -13.76 -8.65 -16.68
N THR A 263 -13.39 -9.73 -16.02
CA THR A 263 -13.65 -9.92 -14.59
C THR A 263 -12.68 -9.11 -13.69
N GLN A 264 -11.46 -8.83 -14.17
CA GLN A 264 -10.53 -7.91 -13.52
C GLN A 264 -10.70 -6.45 -13.97
N ALA A 265 -11.19 -6.19 -15.19
CA ALA A 265 -11.37 -4.86 -15.75
C ALA A 265 -12.47 -4.06 -15.02
N VAL A 266 -13.52 -4.70 -14.54
CA VAL A 266 -14.49 -4.03 -13.66
C VAL A 266 -13.81 -3.57 -12.36
N THR A 267 -12.88 -4.37 -11.82
CA THR A 267 -12.16 -4.02 -10.59
C THR A 267 -10.93 -3.14 -10.81
N THR A 268 -10.33 -3.14 -12.02
CA THR A 268 -9.26 -2.22 -12.42
C THR A 268 -9.82 -0.91 -12.94
N ALA A 269 -10.98 -0.88 -13.60
CA ALA A 269 -11.62 0.35 -14.06
C ALA A 269 -11.95 1.26 -12.86
N ASP A 270 -12.44 0.72 -11.75
CA ASP A 270 -12.68 1.49 -10.53
C ASP A 270 -11.39 2.07 -9.95
N VAL A 271 -10.32 1.25 -9.88
CA VAL A 271 -9.01 1.70 -9.41
C VAL A 271 -8.38 2.69 -10.37
N GLN A 272 -8.49 2.49 -11.69
CA GLN A 272 -8.00 3.44 -12.69
C GLN A 272 -8.79 4.75 -12.64
N SER A 273 -10.13 4.68 -12.52
CA SER A 273 -10.95 5.89 -12.36
C SER A 273 -10.59 6.65 -11.07
N ALA A 274 -10.29 5.94 -9.99
CA ALA A 274 -9.83 6.52 -8.74
C ALA A 274 -8.45 7.19 -8.88
N ALA A 275 -7.51 6.56 -9.58
CA ALA A 275 -6.21 7.16 -9.87
C ALA A 275 -6.34 8.45 -10.70
N LEU A 276 -7.27 8.52 -11.64
CA LEU A 276 -7.58 9.74 -12.39
C LEU A 276 -8.14 10.88 -11.51
N THR A 277 -8.79 10.54 -10.39
CA THR A 277 -9.33 11.54 -9.47
C THR A 277 -8.29 12.12 -8.50
N LYS A 278 -7.06 11.57 -8.44
CA LYS A 278 -5.95 12.09 -7.62
C LYS A 278 -5.72 13.58 -7.89
N ASN A 279 -5.60 13.95 -9.15
CA ASN A 279 -5.41 15.35 -9.55
C ASN A 279 -6.62 16.23 -9.18
N SER A 280 -7.83 15.69 -9.29
CA SER A 280 -9.06 16.42 -8.94
C SER A 280 -9.14 16.67 -7.45
N LEU A 281 -8.81 15.67 -6.63
CA LEU A 281 -8.74 15.83 -5.18
C LEU A 281 -7.66 16.83 -4.78
N THR A 282 -6.46 16.70 -5.34
CA THR A 282 -5.36 17.64 -5.06
C THR A 282 -5.76 19.06 -5.37
N LYS A 283 -6.32 19.32 -6.56
CA LYS A 283 -6.79 20.66 -6.95
C LYS A 283 -7.94 21.18 -6.07
N ALA A 284 -8.86 20.31 -5.67
CA ALA A 284 -9.95 20.69 -4.78
C ALA A 284 -9.44 21.08 -3.40
N MET A 285 -8.50 20.32 -2.86
CA MET A 285 -7.94 20.54 -1.53
C MET A 285 -6.98 21.73 -1.48
N GLN A 286 -6.18 21.94 -2.52
CA GLN A 286 -5.26 23.09 -2.63
C GLN A 286 -5.96 24.45 -2.62
N ARG A 287 -7.27 24.51 -2.84
CA ARG A 287 -8.08 25.74 -2.66
C ARG A 287 -8.20 26.13 -1.16
N PHE A 288 -8.14 25.16 -0.27
CA PHE A 288 -8.29 25.33 1.17
C PHE A 288 -6.93 25.26 1.89
N ASP A 289 -6.05 24.43 1.40
CA ASP A 289 -4.71 24.20 1.92
C ASP A 289 -3.72 24.09 0.74
N PRO A 290 -3.00 25.19 0.41
CA PRO A 290 -2.02 25.20 -0.67
C PRO A 290 -0.91 24.14 -0.52
N GLU A 291 -0.65 23.72 0.72
CA GLU A 291 0.38 22.71 1.03
C GLU A 291 -0.13 21.28 1.03
N PHE A 292 -1.39 21.05 0.71
CA PHE A 292 -1.99 19.72 0.66
C PHE A 292 -1.17 18.73 -0.17
N SER A 293 -0.80 17.61 0.45
CA SER A 293 -0.12 16.48 -0.17
C SER A 293 -1.03 15.26 -0.25
N TYR A 294 -1.37 14.85 -1.47
CA TYR A 294 -2.19 13.66 -1.68
C TYR A 294 -1.57 12.41 -1.03
N ASP A 295 -0.26 12.20 -1.21
CA ASP A 295 0.42 10.98 -0.77
C ASP A 295 0.41 10.85 0.77
N LEU A 296 0.50 11.98 1.50
CA LEU A 296 0.38 11.98 2.96
C LEU A 296 -1.07 11.82 3.40
N PHE A 297 -1.98 12.51 2.73
CA PHE A 297 -3.42 12.39 3.01
C PHE A 297 -3.93 10.97 2.77
N GLU A 298 -3.51 10.33 1.67
CA GLU A 298 -3.82 8.92 1.39
C GLU A 298 -3.36 8.00 2.52
N GLY A 299 -2.13 8.16 3.00
CA GLY A 299 -1.60 7.44 4.16
C GLY A 299 -2.44 7.66 5.41
N LYS A 300 -2.84 8.92 5.68
CA LYS A 300 -3.69 9.27 6.82
C LYS A 300 -5.06 8.61 6.75
N VAL A 301 -5.72 8.64 5.60
CA VAL A 301 -7.03 8.00 5.39
C VAL A 301 -6.96 6.49 5.64
N ILE A 302 -5.91 5.83 5.14
CA ILE A 302 -5.70 4.39 5.38
C ILE A 302 -5.50 4.10 6.86
N SER A 303 -4.71 4.92 7.57
CA SER A 303 -4.45 4.77 9.00
C SER A 303 -5.71 4.95 9.82
N LEU A 304 -6.52 5.98 9.51
CA LEU A 304 -7.82 6.22 10.15
C LEU A 304 -8.78 5.03 9.94
N PHE A 305 -8.85 4.53 8.70
CA PHE A 305 -9.68 3.36 8.41
C PHE A 305 -9.23 2.12 9.19
N ARG A 306 -7.92 1.84 9.24
CA ARG A 306 -7.37 0.70 10.00
C ARG A 306 -7.67 0.82 11.49
N ALA A 307 -7.47 1.99 12.07
CA ALA A 307 -7.73 2.24 13.50
C ALA A 307 -9.21 1.99 13.85
N ILE A 308 -10.15 2.45 13.01
CA ILE A 308 -11.59 2.24 13.20
C ILE A 308 -11.96 0.76 12.97
N ALA A 309 -11.42 0.17 11.90
CA ALA A 309 -11.79 -1.19 11.48
C ALA A 309 -11.30 -2.27 12.44
N TYR A 310 -10.13 -2.07 13.06
CA TYR A 310 -9.56 -3.02 14.01
C TYR A 310 -10.02 -2.78 15.45
N SER A 311 -10.57 -1.61 15.78
CA SER A 311 -11.10 -1.34 17.11
C SER A 311 -12.34 -2.16 17.40
N GLU A 312 -12.41 -2.76 18.59
CA GLU A 312 -13.60 -3.42 19.12
C GLU A 312 -14.60 -2.39 19.68
N ASP A 313 -14.09 -1.37 20.38
CA ASP A 313 -14.93 -0.26 20.86
C ASP A 313 -14.70 0.98 19.98
N ARG A 314 -15.75 1.38 19.27
CA ARG A 314 -15.77 2.55 18.39
C ARG A 314 -16.53 3.74 19.00
N THR A 315 -17.09 3.58 20.19
CA THR A 315 -18.02 4.57 20.78
C THR A 315 -17.33 5.85 21.21
N ASN A 316 -16.11 5.77 21.74
CA ASN A 316 -15.40 6.91 22.32
C ASN A 316 -14.10 7.26 21.58
N MET A 317 -14.00 6.88 20.31
CA MET A 317 -12.82 7.24 19.51
C MET A 317 -12.90 8.70 19.09
N SER A 318 -11.87 9.51 19.40
CA SER A 318 -11.82 10.91 18.94
C SER A 318 -11.65 11.04 17.43
N ILE A 319 -11.10 10.01 16.75
CA ILE A 319 -10.98 9.96 15.29
C ILE A 319 -12.28 9.57 14.59
N TYR A 320 -13.31 9.13 15.33
CA TYR A 320 -14.55 8.62 14.75
C TYR A 320 -15.80 9.18 15.44
N ARG A 321 -16.69 9.77 14.64
CA ARG A 321 -17.97 10.37 15.09
C ARG A 321 -19.18 9.74 14.37
N GLY A 322 -18.94 8.67 13.57
CA GLY A 322 -20.00 7.97 12.87
C GLY A 322 -20.76 6.99 13.75
N ASP A 323 -21.61 6.17 13.12
CA ASP A 323 -22.29 5.06 13.80
C ASP A 323 -21.27 4.03 14.27
N PRO A 324 -21.15 3.75 15.58
CA PRO A 324 -20.21 2.76 16.09
C PRO A 324 -20.59 1.32 15.69
N ASN A 325 -21.85 1.08 15.34
CA ASN A 325 -22.34 -0.23 14.93
C ASN A 325 -22.03 -0.48 13.44
N LEU A 326 -20.90 -1.15 13.17
CA LEU A 326 -20.41 -1.50 11.83
C LEU A 326 -20.25 -3.02 11.72
N PRO A 327 -21.36 -3.78 11.61
CA PRO A 327 -21.33 -5.25 11.64
C PRO A 327 -20.50 -5.86 10.49
N GLU A 328 -20.36 -5.15 9.37
CA GLU A 328 -19.49 -5.55 8.24
C GLU A 328 -18.02 -5.61 8.63
N LEU A 329 -17.58 -4.86 9.64
CA LEU A 329 -16.22 -4.86 10.14
C LEU A 329 -15.98 -5.90 11.25
N ASP A 330 -17.01 -6.49 11.85
CA ASP A 330 -16.87 -7.40 13.00
C ASP A 330 -16.18 -8.71 12.64
N THR A 331 -16.33 -9.16 11.41
CA THR A 331 -15.65 -10.37 10.89
C THR A 331 -14.30 -10.07 10.24
N LEU A 332 -13.95 -8.81 10.10
CA LEU A 332 -12.72 -8.35 9.44
C LEU A 332 -11.51 -8.63 10.33
N ILE A 333 -10.49 -9.26 9.77
CA ILE A 333 -9.24 -9.59 10.46
C ILE A 333 -8.01 -9.01 9.79
N ASP A 334 -8.09 -8.58 8.52
CA ASP A 334 -6.95 -7.99 7.82
C ASP A 334 -7.40 -7.16 6.62
N ILE A 335 -6.58 -6.16 6.26
CA ILE A 335 -6.87 -5.20 5.20
C ILE A 335 -5.61 -4.94 4.39
N ASP A 336 -5.71 -5.11 3.07
CA ASP A 336 -4.70 -4.67 2.12
C ASP A 336 -5.28 -3.56 1.22
N TYR A 337 -4.63 -2.41 1.19
CA TYR A 337 -5.04 -1.28 0.35
C TYR A 337 -4.79 -1.58 -1.13
N ARG A 338 -5.72 -1.18 -2.02
CA ARG A 338 -5.64 -1.45 -3.46
C ARG A 338 -4.95 -0.35 -4.26
N GLY A 339 -4.35 0.64 -3.59
CA GLY A 339 -3.57 1.69 -4.24
C GLY A 339 -4.40 2.78 -4.90
N ALA A 340 -5.67 2.92 -4.54
CA ALA A 340 -6.51 3.97 -5.12
C ALA A 340 -7.56 4.46 -4.13
N MET A 341 -7.78 5.78 -4.15
CA MET A 341 -8.82 6.49 -3.43
C MET A 341 -9.54 7.42 -4.40
N LYS A 342 -10.86 7.30 -4.51
CA LYS A 342 -11.68 8.11 -5.40
C LYS A 342 -12.22 9.32 -4.66
N TYR A 343 -11.94 10.51 -5.17
CA TYR A 343 -12.59 11.75 -4.75
C TYR A 343 -14.05 11.76 -5.20
N LEU A 344 -14.97 11.98 -4.28
CA LEU A 344 -16.39 12.06 -4.59
C LEU A 344 -16.90 13.50 -4.50
N ASN A 345 -16.64 14.20 -3.38
CA ASN A 345 -17.10 15.56 -3.17
C ASN A 345 -16.32 16.25 -2.04
N SER A 346 -16.32 17.59 -2.07
CA SER A 346 -15.91 18.42 -0.92
C SER A 346 -16.83 19.64 -0.80
N ARG A 347 -17.12 20.03 0.45
CA ARG A 347 -17.96 21.19 0.75
C ARG A 347 -17.55 21.81 2.08
N ILE A 348 -17.88 23.09 2.23
CA ILE A 348 -17.84 23.75 3.55
C ILE A 348 -19.21 23.58 4.19
N GLN A 349 -19.24 23.19 5.44
CA GLN A 349 -20.44 23.03 6.24
C GLN A 349 -20.29 23.79 7.55
N ASP A 350 -21.39 24.36 8.06
CA ASP A 350 -21.44 25.10 9.34
C ASP A 350 -20.38 26.21 9.45
N GLY A 351 -20.10 26.87 8.32
CA GLY A 351 -19.25 28.05 8.20
C GLY A 351 -17.75 27.75 8.12
N ASP A 352 -17.23 26.76 8.83
CA ASP A 352 -15.79 26.52 8.95
C ASP A 352 -15.35 25.04 8.94
N ASN A 353 -16.28 24.10 8.77
CA ASN A 353 -15.98 22.70 8.66
C ASN A 353 -15.79 22.32 7.17
N LEU A 354 -14.59 21.87 6.82
CA LEU A 354 -14.32 21.25 5.53
C LEU A 354 -14.74 19.78 5.58
N VAL A 355 -15.76 19.44 4.83
CA VAL A 355 -16.27 18.07 4.70
C VAL A 355 -15.78 17.50 3.38
N LEU A 356 -15.11 16.37 3.43
CA LEU A 356 -14.57 15.65 2.29
C LEU A 356 -15.13 14.23 2.24
N LEU A 357 -15.66 13.86 1.06
CA LEU A 357 -16.16 12.51 0.81
C LEU A 357 -15.23 11.78 -0.14
N VAL A 358 -14.67 10.66 0.29
CA VAL A 358 -13.80 9.79 -0.50
C VAL A 358 -14.29 8.35 -0.47
N ARG A 359 -13.99 7.60 -1.54
CA ARG A 359 -14.18 6.15 -1.60
C ARG A 359 -12.83 5.47 -1.63
N VAL A 360 -12.61 4.54 -0.71
CA VAL A 360 -11.34 3.82 -0.53
C VAL A 360 -11.54 2.35 -0.85
N TYR A 361 -10.60 1.75 -1.59
CA TYR A 361 -10.71 0.38 -2.08
C TYR A 361 -9.74 -0.54 -1.35
N PHE A 362 -10.25 -1.66 -0.82
CA PHE A 362 -9.48 -2.64 -0.07
C PHE A 362 -9.67 -4.06 -0.58
N ASN A 363 -8.64 -4.89 -0.42
CA ASN A 363 -8.80 -6.32 -0.30
C ASN A 363 -8.93 -6.63 1.19
N THR A 364 -10.11 -7.09 1.60
CA THR A 364 -10.41 -7.40 2.99
C THR A 364 -10.33 -8.90 3.23
N THR A 365 -9.85 -9.27 4.40
CA THR A 365 -9.80 -10.65 4.85
C THR A 365 -10.71 -10.79 6.06
N HIS A 366 -11.67 -11.69 5.97
CA HIS A 366 -12.68 -11.95 7.01
C HIS A 366 -12.54 -13.35 7.57
N LEU A 367 -12.83 -13.51 8.86
CA LEU A 367 -13.03 -14.79 9.51
C LEU A 367 -14.54 -15.08 9.61
N ILE A 368 -15.05 -15.95 8.75
CA ILE A 368 -16.47 -16.29 8.70
C ILE A 368 -16.62 -17.79 8.97
N LYS A 369 -17.32 -18.14 10.06
CA LYS A 369 -17.53 -19.54 10.48
C LYS A 369 -16.21 -20.36 10.50
N GLY A 370 -15.14 -19.76 11.02
CA GLY A 370 -13.82 -20.39 11.13
C GLY A 370 -13.04 -20.53 9.82
N LYS A 371 -13.51 -19.92 8.73
CA LYS A 371 -12.84 -19.93 7.42
C LYS A 371 -12.36 -18.52 7.03
N ILE A 372 -11.19 -18.46 6.42
CA ILE A 372 -10.66 -17.22 5.85
C ILE A 372 -11.30 -16.94 4.50
N VAL A 373 -12.03 -15.83 4.41
CA VAL A 373 -12.70 -15.37 3.20
C VAL A 373 -12.12 -14.02 2.80
N GLN A 374 -11.62 -13.92 1.57
CA GLN A 374 -11.13 -12.65 1.02
C GLN A 374 -12.19 -12.04 0.12
N LYS A 375 -12.34 -10.72 0.24
CA LYS A 375 -13.28 -9.94 -0.55
C LYS A 375 -12.59 -8.69 -1.10
N LYS A 376 -13.12 -8.15 -2.19
CA LYS A 376 -12.80 -6.81 -2.67
C LYS A 376 -13.93 -5.91 -2.23
N GLU A 377 -13.62 -4.94 -1.39
CA GLU A 377 -14.61 -4.06 -0.78
C GLU A 377 -14.18 -2.62 -0.93
N ASP A 378 -15.15 -1.74 -0.99
CA ASP A 378 -14.96 -0.30 -1.00
C ASP A 378 -15.80 0.36 0.08
N TYR A 379 -15.25 1.43 0.65
CA TYR A 379 -15.87 2.16 1.74
C TYR A 379 -15.89 3.65 1.42
N ASN A 380 -17.06 4.25 1.56
CA ASN A 380 -17.24 5.69 1.51
C ASN A 380 -16.92 6.26 2.88
N MET A 381 -15.93 7.13 2.96
CA MET A 381 -15.52 7.82 4.18
C MET A 381 -15.89 9.29 4.10
N THR A 382 -16.62 9.78 5.08
CA THR A 382 -16.88 11.20 5.28
C THR A 382 -15.88 11.74 6.29
N LEU A 383 -14.99 12.58 5.85
CA LEU A 383 -13.92 13.18 6.65
C LEU A 383 -14.26 14.65 6.92
N VAL A 384 -14.02 15.12 8.13
CA VAL A 384 -14.27 16.50 8.55
C VAL A 384 -13.03 17.06 9.24
N LYS A 385 -12.68 18.29 8.89
CA LYS A 385 -11.62 19.07 9.53
C LYS A 385 -12.02 20.55 9.54
N LYS A 386 -11.59 21.32 10.52
CA LYS A 386 -11.75 22.79 10.50
C LYS A 386 -10.89 23.39 9.40
N LEU A 387 -11.40 24.42 8.72
CA LEU A 387 -10.63 25.17 7.71
C LEU A 387 -9.42 25.88 8.33
N THR A 388 -9.50 26.24 9.62
CA THR A 388 -8.40 26.86 10.37
C THR A 388 -7.32 25.87 10.79
N ALA A 389 -7.61 24.57 10.77
CA ALA A 389 -6.63 23.54 11.09
C ALA A 389 -5.59 23.42 9.97
N LYS A 390 -4.37 23.87 10.23
CA LYS A 390 -3.25 23.73 9.29
C LYS A 390 -2.77 22.29 9.25
N GLU A 391 -2.24 21.86 8.10
CA GLU A 391 -1.62 20.56 7.98
C GLU A 391 -0.38 20.51 8.89
N ASN A 392 -0.38 19.56 9.83
CA ASN A 392 0.74 19.30 10.73
C ASN A 392 1.20 17.84 10.54
N TYR A 393 2.25 17.65 9.76
CA TYR A 393 2.76 16.31 9.45
C TYR A 393 3.34 15.58 10.66
N GLY A 394 3.80 16.32 11.68
CA GLY A 394 4.28 15.77 12.94
C GLY A 394 3.18 15.53 13.98
N PHE A 395 1.92 15.80 13.65
CA PHE A 395 0.81 15.59 14.57
C PHE A 395 0.60 14.09 14.85
N SER A 396 0.49 13.75 16.13
CA SER A 396 0.07 12.43 16.59
C SER A 396 -1.04 12.57 17.61
N ILE A 397 -2.14 11.84 17.42
CA ILE A 397 -3.25 11.81 18.36
C ILE A 397 -2.87 11.20 19.72
N HIS A 398 -1.79 10.41 19.77
CA HIS A 398 -1.27 9.81 20.99
C HIS A 398 -0.39 10.74 21.83
N ALA A 399 -0.13 11.96 21.34
CA ALA A 399 0.71 12.93 22.02
C ALA A 399 0.19 14.37 21.76
N VAL A 400 -1.08 14.62 22.11
CA VAL A 400 -1.67 15.96 21.99
C VAL A 400 -1.40 16.79 23.22
N ASN A 401 -1.30 18.12 23.05
CA ASN A 401 -1.15 19.05 24.15
C ASN A 401 -2.47 19.79 24.38
N CYS A 402 -2.92 19.80 25.64
CA CYS A 402 -4.12 20.54 26.01
C CYS A 402 -3.91 22.06 25.84
N LYS A 403 -4.80 22.71 25.07
CA LYS A 403 -4.75 24.17 24.87
C LYS A 403 -5.01 24.99 26.14
N ALA A 404 -5.66 24.38 27.17
CA ALA A 404 -6.00 25.07 28.41
C ALA A 404 -4.93 24.91 29.49
N CYS A 405 -4.31 23.72 29.65
CA CYS A 405 -3.34 23.46 30.72
C CYS A 405 -1.99 22.94 30.23
N ALA A 406 -1.79 22.86 28.94
CA ALA A 406 -0.58 22.36 28.28
C ALA A 406 -0.18 20.92 28.63
N ALA A 407 -0.97 20.19 29.42
CA ALA A 407 -0.70 18.76 29.69
C ALA A 407 -0.76 17.93 28.43
N SER A 408 0.19 17.02 28.27
CA SER A 408 0.22 16.07 27.15
C SER A 408 -0.56 14.81 27.49
N PHE A 409 -1.38 14.33 26.57
CA PHE A 409 -2.18 13.13 26.77
C PHE A 409 -2.44 12.38 25.44
N ASP A 410 -2.80 11.11 25.57
CA ASP A 410 -3.31 10.30 24.46
C ASP A 410 -4.79 10.63 24.26
N ALA A 411 -5.12 11.19 23.09
CA ALA A 411 -6.49 11.59 22.77
C ALA A 411 -7.28 10.54 21.97
N MET A 412 -6.74 9.34 21.71
CA MET A 412 -7.42 8.36 20.88
C MET A 412 -8.83 8.00 21.40
N HIS A 413 -8.96 7.77 22.70
CA HIS A 413 -10.21 7.42 23.37
C HIS A 413 -10.69 8.46 24.39
N VAL A 414 -10.19 9.70 24.31
CA VAL A 414 -10.46 10.74 25.28
C VAL A 414 -10.97 11.99 24.59
N LEU A 415 -12.17 12.43 24.96
CA LEU A 415 -12.80 13.65 24.41
C LEU A 415 -12.60 14.89 25.29
N GLN A 416 -11.92 14.74 26.41
CA GLN A 416 -11.61 15.82 27.36
C GLN A 416 -10.21 15.62 27.91
N CYS A 417 -9.52 16.70 28.20
CA CYS A 417 -8.22 16.63 28.86
C CYS A 417 -8.33 15.92 30.22
N PRO A 418 -7.60 14.82 30.47
CA PRO A 418 -7.68 14.08 31.73
C PRO A 418 -7.16 14.88 32.91
N THR A 419 -6.40 15.97 32.68
CA THR A 419 -5.82 16.80 33.75
C THR A 419 -6.75 17.92 34.19
N CYS A 420 -7.37 18.67 33.24
CA CYS A 420 -8.17 19.83 33.54
C CYS A 420 -9.63 19.75 33.10
N GLY A 421 -10.06 18.69 32.46
CA GLY A 421 -11.44 18.49 31.97
C GLY A 421 -11.82 19.35 30.78
N ALA A 422 -10.92 20.14 30.19
CA ALA A 422 -11.20 20.93 29.01
C ALA A 422 -11.57 20.02 27.82
N PRO A 423 -12.62 20.34 27.03
CA PRO A 423 -13.04 19.53 25.90
C PRO A 423 -11.94 19.51 24.83
N TYR A 424 -11.72 18.33 24.25
CA TYR A 424 -10.80 18.14 23.15
C TYR A 424 -11.57 17.86 21.85
N LYS A 425 -11.27 18.65 20.83
CA LYS A 425 -11.89 18.55 19.51
C LYS A 425 -10.81 18.32 18.47
N LEU A 426 -10.65 17.08 18.03
CA LEU A 426 -9.64 16.68 17.05
C LEU A 426 -9.83 17.41 15.71
N GLU A 427 -11.06 17.75 15.34
CA GLU A 427 -11.40 18.48 14.12
C GLU A 427 -10.68 19.83 13.99
N GLU A 428 -10.27 20.42 15.11
CA GLU A 428 -9.51 21.67 15.15
C GLU A 428 -8.03 21.50 14.82
N GLU A 429 -7.55 20.24 14.71
CA GLU A 429 -6.15 19.91 14.49
C GLU A 429 -5.95 18.97 13.29
N ASP A 430 -6.84 17.97 13.10
CA ASP A 430 -6.68 16.94 12.08
C ASP A 430 -8.04 16.40 11.58
N TRP A 431 -7.99 15.50 10.63
CA TRP A 431 -9.14 14.85 10.05
C TRP A 431 -9.83 13.86 11.01
N VAL A 432 -11.15 13.98 11.10
CA VAL A 432 -12.02 13.06 11.85
C VAL A 432 -13.00 12.38 10.88
N VAL A 433 -13.26 11.11 11.06
CA VAL A 433 -14.21 10.34 10.24
C VAL A 433 -15.61 10.48 10.85
N TYR A 434 -16.51 11.14 10.14
CA TYR A 434 -17.91 11.37 10.56
C TYR A 434 -18.87 10.32 10.00
N GLY A 435 -18.42 9.51 9.07
CA GLY A 435 -19.22 8.42 8.52
C GLY A 435 -18.37 7.42 7.76
N LEU A 436 -18.71 6.17 7.91
CA LEU A 436 -18.14 5.06 7.19
C LEU A 436 -19.28 4.20 6.66
N LYS A 437 -19.35 4.02 5.35
CA LYS A 437 -20.40 3.22 4.68
C LYS A 437 -19.77 2.37 3.58
N LYS A 438 -20.17 1.14 3.51
CA LYS A 438 -19.83 0.21 2.45
C LYS A 438 -20.63 0.46 1.19
#